data_e657a18de7a806231aedbb59f08a882d
#
_entry.id   e657a18de7a806231aedbb59f08a882d
#
_cell.length_a   1.000
_cell.length_b   1.000
_cell.length_c   1.000
_cell.angle_alpha   90.00
_cell.angle_beta   90.00
_cell.angle_gamma   90.00
#
_symmetry.space_group_name_H-M   'P 1'
#
loop_
_entity.id
_entity.type
_entity.pdbx_description
1 polymer ?
#
loop_
_entity_poly.entity_id
_entity_poly.type
_entity_poly.pdbx_seq_one_letter_code
_entity_poly.pdbx_strand_id
1 'polypeptide(L)'
;MQFLSTPRGLRRPAAMIGALSLALALAACNGPAPEEQEQALDQAAQAAQAAASTAEATPPPPASCDASQVQGLVGQTYSDAVQTQAKEDSGASDVRVLKPNQPVTMEFIGERLNIEIDDKNVISGVRCG
;
A
#
# COMPACT_ATOMS: atom_id res chain seq x y z
N MET A 1 41.18 -24.84 21.23
CA MET A 1 42.44 -24.43 20.60
C MET A 1 42.18 -23.03 20.09
N GLN A 2 42.46 -21.95 20.91
CA GLN A 2 43.70 -21.18 20.92
C GLN A 2 43.99 -20.56 19.55
N PHE A 3 44.13 -19.27 19.35
CA PHE A 3 44.95 -18.18 19.94
C PHE A 3 44.33 -16.85 19.46
N LEU A 4 44.03 -15.85 20.30
CA LEU A 4 44.92 -14.82 20.81
C LEU A 4 45.85 -14.16 19.77
N SER A 5 45.61 -12.88 19.47
CA SER A 5 46.65 -11.86 19.54
C SER A 5 46.13 -10.47 19.18
N THR A 6 46.07 -9.59 20.14
CA THR A 6 46.25 -8.14 20.06
C THR A 6 47.77 -7.85 19.93
N PRO A 7 48.21 -6.75 19.32
CA PRO A 7 48.80 -5.68 20.14
C PRO A 7 48.47 -4.23 19.70
N ARG A 8 48.15 -3.45 20.67
CA ARG A 8 48.74 -2.18 21.10
C ARG A 8 49.68 -1.47 20.11
N GLY A 9 49.36 -0.23 19.80
CA GLY A 9 50.19 0.74 19.13
C GLY A 9 49.75 2.17 19.45
N LEU A 10 50.10 2.56 20.63
CA LEU A 10 50.11 3.90 21.18
C LEU A 10 50.98 4.84 20.36
N ARG A 11 50.49 6.01 19.91
CA ARG A 11 51.26 7.25 19.81
C ARG A 11 50.33 8.44 19.52
N ARG A 12 50.13 9.25 20.54
CA ARG A 12 49.84 10.68 20.42
C ARG A 12 51.13 11.40 19.99
N PRO A 13 51.05 12.47 19.22
CA PRO A 13 51.42 13.75 19.80
C PRO A 13 50.34 14.82 19.58
N ALA A 14 50.35 15.66 20.56
CA ALA A 14 49.72 16.94 20.72
C ALA A 14 50.21 17.96 19.67
N ALA A 15 49.44 18.95 19.46
CA ALA A 15 49.74 20.38 19.40
C ALA A 15 48.87 21.07 18.34
N MET A 16 47.98 21.89 18.84
CA MET A 16 47.93 23.33 18.64
C MET A 16 47.76 23.84 17.21
N ILE A 17 46.83 24.72 17.13
CA ILE A 17 46.60 25.76 16.11
C ILE A 17 45.16 25.52 15.57
N GLY A 18 44.22 26.38 15.79
CA GLY A 18 44.15 27.78 15.92
C GLY A 18 42.69 28.18 15.96
N ALA A 19 42.35 28.92 16.93
CA ALA A 19 41.12 29.69 17.05
C ALA A 19 41.06 30.73 15.92
N LEU A 20 40.44 30.39 14.81
CA LEU A 20 40.05 31.38 13.79
C LEU A 20 39.10 30.76 12.73
N SER A 21 38.00 30.20 13.11
CA SER A 21 36.99 29.78 12.15
C SER A 21 35.58 29.77 12.73
N LEU A 22 35.27 30.66 13.68
CA LEU A 22 33.93 30.74 14.30
C LEU A 22 33.18 32.04 13.90
N ALA A 23 33.44 32.56 12.72
CA ALA A 23 32.76 33.77 12.28
C ALA A 23 32.03 33.69 10.94
N LEU A 24 31.86 32.51 10.35
CA LEU A 24 31.18 32.39 9.04
C LEU A 24 29.96 31.45 9.04
N ALA A 25 29.41 31.07 10.19
CA ALA A 25 28.28 30.15 10.26
C ALA A 25 26.92 30.81 10.62
N LEU A 26 26.83 32.15 10.62
CA LEU A 26 25.59 32.87 10.96
C LEU A 26 24.88 33.50 9.75
N ALA A 27 25.30 33.23 8.54
CA ALA A 27 24.67 33.79 7.33
C ALA A 27 23.79 32.84 6.55
N ALA A 28 23.46 31.66 7.09
CA ALA A 28 22.66 30.65 6.39
C ALA A 28 21.24 30.46 6.97
N CYS A 29 20.75 31.37 7.79
CA CYS A 29 19.37 31.39 8.26
C CYS A 29 18.59 32.53 7.64
N ASN A 30 18.79 32.80 6.35
CA ASN A 30 17.78 33.56 5.60
C ASN A 30 16.82 32.55 5.01
N GLY A 31 15.86 32.07 5.84
CA GLY A 31 14.72 31.32 5.36
C GLY A 31 13.94 32.18 4.36
N PRO A 32 13.18 31.58 3.45
CA PRO A 32 12.35 32.31 2.50
C PRO A 32 11.48 33.30 3.25
N ALA A 33 11.29 34.48 2.63
CA ALA A 33 10.46 35.54 3.23
C ALA A 33 9.05 34.99 3.56
N PRO A 34 8.41 35.46 4.62
CA PRO A 34 7.08 34.98 5.01
C PRO A 34 6.07 34.96 3.84
N GLU A 35 6.17 35.94 2.94
CA GLU A 35 5.32 36.07 1.76
C GLU A 35 5.57 34.94 0.72
N GLU A 36 6.79 34.46 0.57
CA GLU A 36 7.09 33.33 -0.31
C GLU A 36 6.61 32.02 0.28
N GLN A 37 6.60 31.91 1.59
CA GLN A 37 6.11 30.73 2.31
C GLN A 37 4.59 30.63 2.24
N GLU A 38 3.86 31.74 2.37
CA GLU A 38 2.40 31.78 2.19
C GLU A 38 2.02 31.44 0.75
N GLN A 39 2.71 31.98 -0.24
CA GLN A 39 2.45 31.64 -1.64
C GLN A 39 2.71 30.15 -1.96
N ALA A 40 3.74 29.56 -1.38
CA ALA A 40 4.01 28.15 -1.53
C ALA A 40 2.93 27.26 -0.90
N LEU A 41 2.39 27.65 0.24
CA LEU A 41 1.28 26.96 0.89
C LEU A 41 -0.03 27.09 0.09
N ASP A 42 -0.31 28.26 -0.46
CA ASP A 42 -1.49 28.47 -1.31
C ASP A 42 -1.40 27.66 -2.62
N GLN A 43 -0.23 27.61 -3.22
CA GLN A 43 -0.03 26.76 -4.42
C GLN A 43 -0.16 25.27 -4.11
N ALA A 44 0.36 24.83 -2.97
CA ALA A 44 0.21 23.45 -2.53
C ALA A 44 -1.26 23.10 -2.22
N ALA A 45 -2.01 24.02 -1.60
CA ALA A 45 -3.43 23.85 -1.35
C ALA A 45 -4.26 23.79 -2.64
N GLN A 46 -3.95 24.65 -3.61
CA GLN A 46 -4.60 24.62 -4.92
C GLN A 46 -4.28 23.36 -5.72
N ALA A 47 -3.03 22.89 -5.67
CA ALA A 47 -2.63 21.64 -6.29
C ALA A 47 -3.32 20.43 -5.66
N ALA A 48 -3.48 20.43 -4.33
CA ALA A 48 -4.21 19.38 -3.61
C ALA A 48 -5.72 19.39 -3.96
N GLN A 49 -6.33 20.55 -4.11
CA GLN A 49 -7.73 20.68 -4.53
C GLN A 49 -7.92 20.26 -5.99
N ALA A 50 -6.98 20.61 -6.88
CA ALA A 50 -7.02 20.16 -8.26
C ALA A 50 -6.85 18.63 -8.37
N ALA A 51 -5.98 18.04 -7.56
CA ALA A 51 -5.83 16.59 -7.49
C ALA A 51 -7.07 15.89 -6.94
N ALA A 52 -7.73 16.49 -5.94
CA ALA A 52 -8.97 15.96 -5.36
C ALA A 52 -10.14 16.03 -6.36
N SER A 53 -10.23 17.10 -7.17
CA SER A 53 -11.28 17.22 -8.20
C SER A 53 -11.03 16.34 -9.42
N THR A 54 -9.78 15.97 -9.69
CA THR A 54 -9.43 14.98 -10.74
C THR A 54 -9.66 13.54 -10.25
N ALA A 55 -9.68 13.34 -8.93
CA ALA A 55 -10.00 12.05 -8.31
C ALA A 55 -11.52 11.79 -8.19
N GLU A 56 -12.38 12.71 -8.66
CA GLU A 56 -13.78 12.42 -8.94
C GLU A 56 -13.83 11.58 -10.22
N ALA A 57 -13.25 10.39 -10.08
CA ALA A 57 -13.34 9.35 -11.07
C ALA A 57 -14.83 9.13 -11.39
N THR A 58 -15.17 9.18 -12.66
CA THR A 58 -16.41 8.58 -13.19
C THR A 58 -16.69 7.32 -12.37
N PRO A 59 -17.86 7.20 -11.71
CA PRO A 59 -18.19 5.98 -10.98
C PRO A 59 -17.88 4.81 -11.91
N PRO A 60 -17.16 3.79 -11.47
CA PRO A 60 -16.94 2.62 -12.29
C PRO A 60 -18.32 2.15 -12.79
N PRO A 61 -18.43 1.72 -14.05
CA PRO A 61 -19.68 1.17 -14.55
C PRO A 61 -20.19 0.16 -13.52
N PRO A 62 -21.51 0.10 -13.29
CA PRO A 62 -22.06 -0.79 -12.27
C PRO A 62 -21.45 -2.17 -12.48
N ALA A 63 -20.75 -2.65 -11.45
CA ALA A 63 -20.17 -3.99 -11.49
C ALA A 63 -21.32 -4.96 -11.80
N SER A 64 -21.18 -5.75 -12.84
CA SER A 64 -22.18 -6.77 -13.18
C SER A 64 -22.27 -7.86 -12.12
N CYS A 65 -21.29 -7.95 -11.21
CA CYS A 65 -21.22 -8.90 -10.12
C CYS A 65 -21.93 -8.38 -8.86
N ASP A 66 -22.89 -9.18 -8.37
CA ASP A 66 -23.56 -8.95 -7.09
C ASP A 66 -23.34 -10.14 -6.12
N ALA A 67 -22.36 -10.02 -5.25
CA ALA A 67 -22.03 -11.05 -4.28
C ALA A 67 -23.13 -11.27 -3.22
N SER A 68 -24.11 -10.36 -3.07
CA SER A 68 -25.20 -10.53 -2.11
C SER A 68 -26.13 -11.69 -2.49
N GLN A 69 -26.25 -11.99 -3.78
CA GLN A 69 -27.08 -13.08 -4.30
C GLN A 69 -26.53 -14.47 -3.94
N VAL A 70 -25.24 -14.55 -3.65
CA VAL A 70 -24.52 -15.81 -3.43
C VAL A 70 -23.97 -15.97 -2.01
N GLN A 71 -24.35 -15.10 -1.08
CA GLN A 71 -23.95 -15.21 0.33
C GLN A 71 -24.39 -16.52 0.99
N GLY A 72 -25.48 -17.13 0.53
CA GLY A 72 -25.96 -18.43 1.02
C GLY A 72 -25.04 -19.62 0.70
N LEU A 73 -24.00 -19.42 -0.11
CA LEU A 73 -22.99 -20.45 -0.39
C LEU A 73 -21.92 -20.55 0.70
N VAL A 74 -21.80 -19.55 1.56
CA VAL A 74 -20.87 -19.56 2.69
C VAL A 74 -21.21 -20.69 3.64
N GLY A 75 -20.24 -21.53 3.97
CA GLY A 75 -20.40 -22.73 4.76
C GLY A 75 -20.69 -24.01 3.95
N GLN A 76 -20.88 -23.92 2.65
CA GLN A 76 -21.04 -25.07 1.76
C GLN A 76 -19.69 -25.58 1.28
N THR A 77 -19.65 -26.88 0.94
CA THR A 77 -18.45 -27.45 0.31
C THR A 77 -18.34 -26.93 -1.12
N TYR A 78 -17.16 -26.42 -1.46
CA TYR A 78 -16.87 -25.95 -2.81
C TYR A 78 -16.84 -27.12 -3.81
N SER A 79 -17.44 -26.88 -4.98
CA SER A 79 -17.36 -27.75 -6.15
C SER A 79 -17.49 -26.91 -7.43
N ASP A 80 -17.11 -27.48 -8.57
CA ASP A 80 -17.23 -26.80 -9.87
C ASP A 80 -18.69 -26.45 -10.19
N ALA A 81 -19.64 -27.29 -9.76
CA ALA A 81 -21.06 -27.01 -9.90
C ALA A 81 -21.49 -25.79 -9.09
N VAL A 82 -21.04 -25.67 -7.83
CA VAL A 82 -21.30 -24.51 -6.97
C VAL A 82 -20.64 -23.24 -7.54
N GLN A 83 -19.43 -23.35 -8.10
CA GLN A 83 -18.79 -22.24 -8.77
C GLN A 83 -19.59 -21.74 -9.98
N THR A 84 -20.06 -22.65 -10.83
CA THR A 84 -20.87 -22.30 -12.01
C THR A 84 -22.16 -21.62 -11.59
N GLN A 85 -22.87 -22.16 -10.61
CA GLN A 85 -24.07 -21.54 -10.06
C GLN A 85 -23.78 -20.16 -9.46
N ALA A 86 -22.71 -20.03 -8.67
CA ALA A 86 -22.32 -18.76 -8.08
C ALA A 86 -22.03 -17.69 -9.14
N LYS A 87 -21.40 -18.07 -10.24
CA LYS A 87 -21.16 -17.18 -11.38
C LYS A 87 -22.46 -16.67 -12.00
N GLU A 88 -23.39 -17.57 -12.25
CA GLU A 88 -24.68 -17.24 -12.86
C GLU A 88 -25.52 -16.37 -11.93
N ASP A 89 -25.66 -16.77 -10.67
CA ASP A 89 -26.48 -16.07 -9.69
C ASP A 89 -25.95 -14.68 -9.35
N SER A 90 -24.61 -14.52 -9.30
CA SER A 90 -23.98 -13.22 -9.05
C SER A 90 -23.90 -12.30 -10.27
N GLY A 91 -24.17 -12.82 -11.48
CA GLY A 91 -23.97 -12.10 -12.73
C GLY A 91 -22.51 -11.81 -13.06
N ALA A 92 -21.56 -12.48 -12.42
CA ALA A 92 -20.13 -12.26 -12.64
C ALA A 92 -19.69 -12.77 -14.02
N SER A 93 -18.82 -12.00 -14.69
CA SER A 93 -18.21 -12.46 -15.95
C SER A 93 -17.10 -13.47 -15.72
N ASP A 94 -16.43 -13.40 -14.57
CA ASP A 94 -15.33 -14.30 -14.18
C ASP A 94 -15.43 -14.71 -12.72
N VAL A 95 -14.88 -15.88 -12.38
CA VAL A 95 -14.81 -16.39 -11.01
C VAL A 95 -13.38 -16.77 -10.66
N ARG A 96 -12.93 -16.32 -9.52
CA ARG A 96 -11.62 -16.65 -8.94
C ARG A 96 -11.80 -17.37 -7.62
N VAL A 97 -11.24 -18.56 -7.50
CA VAL A 97 -11.20 -19.31 -6.24
C VAL A 97 -9.91 -18.97 -5.49
N LEU A 98 -10.04 -18.57 -4.25
CA LEU A 98 -8.94 -18.18 -3.36
C LEU A 98 -8.76 -19.23 -2.27
N LYS A 99 -7.58 -19.84 -2.23
CA LYS A 99 -7.19 -20.80 -1.19
C LYS A 99 -6.53 -20.07 -0.02
N PRO A 100 -6.50 -20.67 1.19
CA PRO A 100 -5.77 -20.13 2.33
C PRO A 100 -4.32 -19.82 1.98
N ASN A 101 -3.82 -18.69 2.46
CA ASN A 101 -2.43 -18.24 2.24
C ASN A 101 -2.00 -18.09 0.77
N GLN A 102 -2.95 -18.05 -0.16
CA GLN A 102 -2.64 -17.81 -1.56
C GLN A 102 -2.33 -16.30 -1.77
N PRO A 103 -1.16 -15.96 -2.33
CA PRO A 103 -0.88 -14.57 -2.71
C PRO A 103 -1.90 -14.10 -3.76
N VAL A 104 -2.48 -12.93 -3.53
CA VAL A 104 -3.42 -12.30 -4.46
C VAL A 104 -2.88 -10.96 -4.92
N THR A 105 -3.17 -10.60 -6.17
CA THR A 105 -2.88 -9.27 -6.69
C THR A 105 -3.89 -8.26 -6.11
N MET A 106 -3.45 -7.02 -5.91
CA MET A 106 -4.30 -5.93 -5.44
C MET A 106 -5.20 -5.35 -6.54
N GLU A 107 -5.30 -6.03 -7.66
CA GLU A 107 -6.11 -5.61 -8.79
C GLU A 107 -7.60 -5.83 -8.51
N PHE A 108 -8.37 -4.75 -8.56
CA PHE A 108 -9.83 -4.80 -8.44
C PHE A 108 -10.44 -4.98 -9.83
N ILE A 109 -11.23 -6.05 -9.99
CA ILE A 109 -12.01 -6.32 -11.20
C ILE A 109 -13.47 -6.47 -10.80
N GLY A 110 -14.25 -5.40 -10.96
CA GLY A 110 -15.64 -5.34 -10.46
C GLY A 110 -16.57 -6.42 -10.98
N GLU A 111 -16.27 -7.02 -12.12
CA GLU A 111 -17.04 -8.07 -12.76
C GLU A 111 -16.63 -9.49 -12.32
N ARG A 112 -15.64 -9.59 -11.45
CA ARG A 112 -15.11 -10.89 -10.98
C ARG A 112 -15.67 -11.23 -9.61
N LEU A 113 -16.22 -12.44 -9.48
CA LEU A 113 -16.55 -13.03 -8.19
C LEU A 113 -15.33 -13.74 -7.62
N ASN A 114 -14.93 -13.42 -6.41
CA ASN A 114 -13.95 -14.15 -5.64
C ASN A 114 -14.66 -15.05 -4.64
N ILE A 115 -14.37 -16.36 -4.68
CA ILE A 115 -14.84 -17.37 -3.75
C ILE A 115 -13.66 -17.78 -2.88
N GLU A 116 -13.73 -17.49 -1.60
CA GLU A 116 -12.72 -17.89 -0.62
C GLU A 116 -13.06 -19.25 -0.05
N ILE A 117 -12.10 -20.17 -0.02
CA ILE A 117 -12.28 -21.51 0.57
C ILE A 117 -11.28 -21.72 1.69
N ASP A 118 -11.66 -22.53 2.67
CA ASP A 118 -10.79 -22.96 3.76
C ASP A 118 -9.98 -24.23 3.42
N ASP A 119 -9.15 -24.69 4.36
CA ASP A 119 -8.34 -25.91 4.20
C ASP A 119 -9.18 -27.19 4.05
N LYS A 120 -10.46 -27.13 4.40
CA LYS A 120 -11.43 -28.25 4.28
C LYS A 120 -12.23 -28.17 3.00
N ASN A 121 -11.89 -27.24 2.10
CA ASN A 121 -12.62 -26.98 0.87
C ASN A 121 -14.06 -26.48 1.11
N VAL A 122 -14.29 -25.77 2.22
CA VAL A 122 -15.55 -25.11 2.54
C VAL A 122 -15.46 -23.64 2.18
N ILE A 123 -16.52 -23.09 1.59
CA ILE A 123 -16.59 -21.67 1.22
C ILE A 123 -16.64 -20.84 2.51
N SER A 124 -15.63 -20.01 2.72
CA SER A 124 -15.51 -19.13 3.87
C SER A 124 -15.98 -17.69 3.58
N GLY A 125 -16.03 -17.32 2.30
CA GLY A 125 -16.49 -16.00 1.90
C GLY A 125 -16.70 -15.88 0.40
N VAL A 126 -17.51 -14.89 0.00
CA VAL A 126 -17.74 -14.52 -1.40
C VAL A 126 -17.76 -13.01 -1.52
N ARG A 127 -17.12 -12.47 -2.56
CA ARG A 127 -17.07 -11.02 -2.80
C ARG A 127 -16.78 -10.71 -4.27
N CYS A 128 -17.24 -9.57 -4.74
CA CYS A 128 -16.89 -9.03 -6.06
C CYS A 128 -15.58 -8.21 -5.99
N GLY A 129 -14.78 -8.23 -7.09
CA GLY A 129 -13.61 -7.36 -7.20
C GLY A 129 -12.23 -7.99 -7.16
#